data_3645f745e03128a69ebcb82b85c4f995
#
_entry.id   3645f745e03128a69ebcb82b85c4f995
#
_cell.length_a   1.000
_cell.length_b   1.000
_cell.length_c   1.000
_cell.angle_alpha   90.00
_cell.angle_beta   90.00
_cell.angle_gamma   90.00
#
_symmetry.space_group_name_H-M   'P 1'
#
loop_
_entity.id
_entity.type
_entity.pdbx_description
1 polymer ?
#
loop_
_entity_poly.entity_id
_entity_poly.type
_entity_poly.pdbx_seq_one_letter_code
_entity_poly.pdbx_strand_id
1 'polypeptide(L)'
;MDSKETVRLNRFLAMCGIGARRKVEEFITAGRVAINGEVVTEQGRQVSFSDKVLFDGAEVSPVTPTYLIYHKPKGLLCAVEDSREQTIIDVLPTSMDHLRLFPVGRLDRESEGLIILTNDGMFSQELIHPSNGTSKTYEVELRKPLDEEKLIEWTNGVAVEGRLLKPISVKRIGWKPLHCWFEVVLGEGIKREIRMMARALDNDVRKLLRRKIGKLELRNLPAGEFISVSKDELWSYIRNGKIV
;
A
#
# COMPACT_ATOMS: atom_id res chain seq x y z
N MET A 1 5.00 16.14 -32.92
CA MET A 1 5.49 17.05 -31.85
C MET A 1 5.29 16.27 -30.57
N ASP A 2 6.32 15.60 -30.09
CA ASP A 2 6.27 14.87 -28.82
C ASP A 2 6.15 15.89 -27.69
N SER A 3 4.99 15.92 -27.04
CA SER A 3 4.83 16.64 -25.77
C SER A 3 5.79 15.97 -24.79
N LYS A 4 6.89 16.65 -24.43
CA LYS A 4 7.83 16.17 -23.41
C LYS A 4 7.03 15.89 -22.14
N GLU A 5 6.96 14.64 -21.75
CA GLU A 5 6.29 14.26 -20.51
C GLU A 5 6.96 15.00 -19.36
N THR A 6 6.17 15.79 -18.62
CA THR A 6 6.66 16.58 -17.49
C THR A 6 6.04 16.09 -16.19
N VAL A 7 6.80 16.19 -15.11
CA VAL A 7 6.36 15.87 -13.76
C VAL A 7 6.75 17.01 -12.80
N ARG A 8 6.08 17.11 -11.67
CA ARG A 8 6.52 18.07 -10.63
C ARG A 8 7.90 17.72 -10.12
N LEU A 9 8.76 18.72 -9.94
CA LEU A 9 10.16 18.57 -9.50
C LEU A 9 10.27 17.76 -8.19
N ASN A 10 9.41 18.01 -7.20
CA ASN A 10 9.39 17.21 -5.96
C ASN A 10 9.13 15.72 -6.20
N ARG A 11 8.34 15.42 -7.23
CA ARG A 11 8.07 14.03 -7.62
C ARG A 11 9.28 13.44 -8.34
N PHE A 12 9.89 14.17 -9.27
CA PHE A 12 11.11 13.75 -9.98
C PHE A 12 12.23 13.41 -8.99
N LEU A 13 12.51 14.30 -8.03
CA LEU A 13 13.54 14.08 -7.01
C LEU A 13 13.23 12.89 -6.09
N ALA A 14 11.95 12.67 -5.78
CA ALA A 14 11.54 11.47 -5.04
C ALA A 14 11.78 10.20 -5.86
N MET A 15 11.53 10.22 -7.19
CA MET A 15 11.86 9.11 -8.10
C MET A 15 13.37 8.88 -8.22
N CYS A 16 14.18 9.92 -8.06
CA CYS A 16 15.66 9.82 -7.98
C CYS A 16 16.16 9.31 -6.62
N GLY A 17 15.27 9.00 -5.67
CA GLY A 17 15.68 8.50 -4.37
C GLY A 17 16.26 9.57 -3.42
N ILE A 18 16.13 10.87 -3.71
CA ILE A 18 16.68 11.96 -2.89
C ILE A 18 15.95 12.07 -1.54
N GLY A 19 14.65 11.77 -1.50
CA GLY A 19 13.88 11.80 -0.27
C GLY A 19 12.38 11.67 -0.50
N ALA A 20 11.62 11.66 0.59
CA ALA A 20 10.16 11.73 0.52
C ALA A 20 9.73 13.09 -0.08
N ARG A 21 8.61 13.12 -0.83
CA ARG A 21 8.13 14.31 -1.55
C ARG A 21 8.06 15.57 -0.71
N ARG A 22 7.67 15.50 0.58
CA ARG A 22 7.65 16.64 1.50
C ARG A 22 9.07 17.09 1.86
N LYS A 23 9.99 16.14 2.05
CA LYS A 23 11.38 16.45 2.39
C LYS A 23 12.13 17.11 1.23
N VAL A 24 11.90 16.65 0.00
CA VAL A 24 12.55 17.28 -1.17
C VAL A 24 12.02 18.69 -1.45
N GLU A 25 10.80 19.05 -1.04
CA GLU A 25 10.30 20.43 -1.10
C GLU A 25 11.13 21.38 -0.23
N GLU A 26 11.61 20.94 0.94
CA GLU A 26 12.54 21.70 1.77
C GLU A 26 13.88 21.93 1.04
N PHE A 27 14.38 20.89 0.34
CA PHE A 27 15.62 21.01 -0.43
C PHE A 27 15.50 21.97 -1.63
N ILE A 28 14.36 21.92 -2.34
CA ILE A 28 14.06 22.87 -3.42
C ILE A 28 14.05 24.30 -2.88
N THR A 29 13.30 24.55 -1.82
CA THR A 29 13.22 25.90 -1.20
C THR A 29 14.58 26.39 -0.70
N ALA A 30 15.44 25.48 -0.24
CA ALA A 30 16.81 25.80 0.19
C ALA A 30 17.80 26.04 -0.97
N GLY A 31 17.35 26.02 -2.24
CA GLY A 31 18.20 26.27 -3.42
C GLY A 31 19.22 25.17 -3.72
N ARG A 32 19.00 23.95 -3.23
CA ARG A 32 19.90 22.80 -3.42
C ARG A 32 19.70 22.09 -4.77
N VAL A 33 18.73 22.54 -5.57
CA VAL A 33 18.36 21.92 -6.83
C VAL A 33 18.57 22.86 -8.00
N ALA A 34 19.17 22.38 -9.08
CA ALA A 34 19.29 23.13 -10.33
C ALA A 34 18.71 22.31 -11.50
N ILE A 35 18.10 23.01 -12.46
CA ILE A 35 17.59 22.43 -13.72
C ILE A 35 18.28 23.14 -14.87
N ASN A 36 18.97 22.40 -15.75
CA ASN A 36 19.71 22.95 -16.91
C ASN A 36 20.67 24.08 -16.54
N GLY A 37 21.27 24.02 -15.34
CA GLY A 37 22.23 25.01 -14.83
C GLY A 37 21.63 26.15 -14.03
N GLU A 38 20.29 26.28 -13.94
CA GLU A 38 19.61 27.32 -13.15
C GLU A 38 19.12 26.77 -11.82
N VAL A 39 19.44 27.45 -10.71
CA VAL A 39 18.94 27.09 -9.38
C VAL A 39 17.44 27.35 -9.29
N VAL A 40 16.71 26.38 -8.79
CA VAL A 40 15.24 26.42 -8.64
C VAL A 40 14.87 26.37 -7.17
N THR A 41 14.07 27.37 -6.72
CA THR A 41 13.53 27.44 -5.35
C THR A 41 12.01 27.38 -5.32
N GLU A 42 11.36 27.41 -6.48
CA GLU A 42 9.91 27.46 -6.63
C GLU A 42 9.28 26.07 -6.38
N GLN A 43 8.35 26.02 -5.42
CA GLN A 43 7.53 24.83 -5.22
C GLN A 43 6.53 24.66 -6.37
N GLY A 44 6.35 23.43 -6.84
CA GLY A 44 5.44 23.14 -7.95
C GLY A 44 6.08 23.24 -9.34
N ARG A 45 7.35 23.62 -9.45
CA ARG A 45 8.10 23.61 -10.72
C ARG A 45 7.95 22.29 -11.45
N GLN A 46 7.71 22.35 -12.74
CA GLN A 46 7.69 21.18 -13.64
C GLN A 46 9.09 20.92 -14.20
N VAL A 47 9.39 19.66 -14.44
CA VAL A 47 10.63 19.19 -15.04
C VAL A 47 10.33 18.07 -16.04
N SER A 48 11.04 18.05 -17.16
CA SER A 48 11.00 16.98 -18.15
C SER A 48 12.02 15.90 -17.77
N PHE A 49 11.76 14.65 -18.15
CA PHE A 49 12.75 13.57 -18.02
C PHE A 49 14.00 13.76 -18.90
N SER A 50 13.95 14.69 -19.85
CA SER A 50 15.12 15.08 -20.68
C SER A 50 15.92 16.26 -20.10
N ASP A 51 15.43 16.91 -19.02
CA ASP A 51 16.15 18.00 -18.36
C ASP A 51 17.29 17.45 -17.52
N LYS A 52 18.41 18.17 -17.49
CA LYS A 52 19.52 17.88 -16.60
C LYS A 52 19.21 18.44 -15.20
N VAL A 53 18.97 17.55 -14.25
CA VAL A 53 18.66 17.93 -12.86
C VAL A 53 19.86 17.63 -11.98
N LEU A 54 20.28 18.64 -11.21
CA LEU A 54 21.35 18.52 -10.22
C LEU A 54 20.77 18.66 -8.82
N PHE A 55 21.24 17.85 -7.89
CA PHE A 55 21.01 17.98 -6.46
C PHE A 55 22.37 18.10 -5.76
N ASP A 56 22.60 19.17 -5.01
CA ASP A 56 23.90 19.52 -4.41
C ASP A 56 25.07 19.47 -5.42
N GLY A 57 24.82 19.88 -6.66
CA GLY A 57 25.80 19.87 -7.75
C GLY A 57 26.01 18.51 -8.44
N ALA A 58 25.46 17.43 -7.93
CA ALA A 58 25.53 16.12 -8.55
C ALA A 58 24.29 15.85 -9.44
N GLU A 59 24.51 15.28 -10.63
CA GLU A 59 23.42 14.91 -11.53
C GLU A 59 22.62 13.73 -10.97
N VAL A 60 21.29 13.84 -11.01
CA VAL A 60 20.38 12.84 -10.47
C VAL A 60 19.40 12.35 -11.55
N SER A 61 19.13 11.05 -11.56
CA SER A 61 18.19 10.38 -12.46
C SER A 61 17.27 9.43 -11.72
N PRO A 62 16.05 9.20 -12.23
CA PRO A 62 15.10 8.27 -11.61
C PRO A 62 15.67 6.86 -11.46
N VAL A 63 15.45 6.28 -10.27
CA VAL A 63 15.77 4.87 -9.99
C VAL A 63 14.79 3.97 -10.75
N THR A 64 15.27 2.83 -11.23
CA THR A 64 14.43 1.85 -11.92
C THR A 64 13.23 1.45 -11.05
N PRO A 65 12.00 1.53 -11.59
CA PRO A 65 10.81 1.10 -10.87
C PRO A 65 10.89 -0.36 -10.47
N THR A 66 10.66 -0.63 -9.18
CA THR A 66 10.71 -1.96 -8.59
C THR A 66 9.38 -2.30 -7.94
N TYR A 67 8.93 -3.54 -8.08
CA TYR A 67 7.65 -4.01 -7.54
C TYR A 67 7.87 -5.33 -6.82
N LEU A 68 7.50 -5.36 -5.53
CA LEU A 68 7.58 -6.56 -4.71
C LEU A 68 6.17 -6.95 -4.24
N ILE A 69 5.82 -8.20 -4.40
CA ILE A 69 4.67 -8.82 -3.75
C ILE A 69 5.20 -9.37 -2.42
N TYR A 70 4.76 -8.82 -1.30
CA TYR A 70 5.29 -9.12 0.03
C TYR A 70 4.22 -9.69 0.95
N HIS A 71 4.56 -10.74 1.68
CA HIS A 71 3.72 -11.24 2.77
C HIS A 71 4.15 -10.61 4.10
N LYS A 72 3.48 -9.52 4.45
CA LYS A 72 3.76 -8.82 5.71
C LYS A 72 3.43 -9.71 6.91
N PRO A 73 4.36 -10.01 7.81
CA PRO A 73 4.08 -10.63 9.10
C PRO A 73 3.42 -9.65 10.07
N LYS A 74 2.87 -10.15 11.18
CA LYS A 74 2.45 -9.32 12.31
C LYS A 74 3.65 -8.61 12.95
N GLY A 75 3.39 -7.53 13.65
CA GLY A 75 4.37 -6.81 14.45
C GLY A 75 5.11 -5.70 13.72
N LEU A 76 5.09 -5.65 12.38
CA LEU A 76 5.76 -4.62 11.60
C LEU A 76 4.80 -3.48 11.23
N LEU A 77 5.31 -2.25 11.26
CA LEU A 77 4.59 -1.08 10.75
C LEU A 77 4.63 -1.01 9.23
N CYS A 78 3.51 -0.64 8.60
CA CYS A 78 3.47 -0.23 7.20
C CYS A 78 3.90 1.24 7.06
N ALA A 79 5.18 1.48 7.27
CA ALA A 79 5.84 2.77 7.15
C ALA A 79 7.20 2.59 6.44
N VAL A 80 7.77 3.68 5.94
CA VAL A 80 9.12 3.69 5.37
C VAL A 80 10.16 3.77 6.49
N GLU A 81 9.87 4.56 7.52
CA GLU A 81 10.70 4.75 8.71
C GLU A 81 9.83 5.02 9.94
N ASP A 82 10.29 4.61 11.10
CA ASP A 82 9.71 4.93 12.39
C ASP A 82 10.80 4.96 13.46
N SER A 83 10.73 5.89 14.43
CA SER A 83 11.77 6.06 15.45
C SER A 83 11.66 5.09 16.63
N ARG A 84 10.56 4.34 16.74
CA ARG A 84 10.24 3.50 17.91
C ARG A 84 9.97 2.05 17.56
N GLU A 85 9.45 1.80 16.36
CA GLU A 85 8.98 0.48 15.98
C GLU A 85 9.54 0.06 14.62
N GLN A 86 9.80 -1.24 14.48
CA GLN A 86 10.30 -1.81 13.24
C GLN A 86 9.26 -1.74 12.11
N THR A 87 9.70 -1.27 10.96
CA THR A 87 8.87 -1.14 9.76
C THR A 87 9.02 -2.33 8.82
N ILE A 88 8.16 -2.41 7.82
CA ILE A 88 8.28 -3.43 6.76
C ILE A 88 9.47 -3.17 5.83
N ILE A 89 10.07 -1.99 5.86
CA ILE A 89 11.27 -1.67 5.07
C ILE A 89 12.52 -2.11 5.82
N ASP A 90 12.58 -1.97 7.14
CA ASP A 90 13.73 -2.33 7.97
C ASP A 90 14.07 -3.83 7.94
N VAL A 91 13.14 -4.68 7.50
CA VAL A 91 13.34 -6.14 7.41
C VAL A 91 13.70 -6.62 6.01
N LEU A 92 13.73 -5.72 5.03
CA LEU A 92 14.19 -6.05 3.68
C LEU A 92 15.72 -6.19 3.66
N PRO A 93 16.28 -6.92 2.68
CA PRO A 93 17.73 -6.96 2.49
C PRO A 93 18.33 -5.56 2.31
N THR A 94 19.43 -5.25 3.00
CA THR A 94 20.10 -3.95 2.92
C THR A 94 20.57 -3.59 1.50
N SER A 95 20.77 -4.59 0.64
CA SER A 95 21.03 -4.39 -0.78
C SER A 95 19.88 -3.66 -1.53
N MET A 96 18.69 -3.56 -0.92
CA MET A 96 17.52 -2.86 -1.47
C MET A 96 17.34 -1.43 -0.95
N ASP A 97 18.15 -0.96 0.00
CA ASP A 97 18.01 0.37 0.62
C ASP A 97 18.02 1.50 -0.41
N HIS A 98 18.85 1.35 -1.46
CA HIS A 98 18.96 2.32 -2.55
C HIS A 98 17.68 2.45 -3.40
N LEU A 99 16.79 1.45 -3.37
CA LEU A 99 15.54 1.44 -4.13
C LEU A 99 14.47 2.37 -3.55
N ARG A 100 14.59 2.75 -2.26
CA ARG A 100 13.62 3.62 -1.58
C ARG A 100 12.17 3.12 -1.69
N LEU A 101 11.97 1.83 -1.45
CA LEU A 101 10.65 1.20 -1.50
C LEU A 101 9.71 1.75 -0.42
N PHE A 102 8.42 1.76 -0.74
CA PHE A 102 7.35 2.10 0.21
C PHE A 102 6.13 1.19 -0.01
N PRO A 103 5.30 0.99 1.03
CA PRO A 103 4.11 0.15 0.92
C PRO A 103 2.99 0.82 0.12
N VAL A 104 2.34 0.06 -0.76
CA VAL A 104 1.13 0.47 -1.47
C VAL A 104 -0.09 0.22 -0.60
N GLY A 105 -0.59 1.27 0.01
CA GLY A 105 -1.59 1.19 1.06
C GLY A 105 -0.99 0.68 2.37
N ARG A 106 -1.85 0.30 3.31
CA ARG A 106 -1.41 -0.11 4.64
C ARG A 106 -2.15 -1.34 5.15
N LEU A 107 -1.47 -2.07 6.03
CA LEU A 107 -2.03 -3.01 6.99
C LEU A 107 -1.65 -2.51 8.39
N ASP A 108 -2.54 -2.68 9.36
CA ASP A 108 -2.21 -2.39 10.75
C ASP A 108 -1.03 -3.26 11.21
N ARG A 109 -0.33 -2.85 12.28
CA ARG A 109 0.77 -3.60 12.89
C ARG A 109 0.39 -5.04 13.22
N GLU A 110 -0.80 -5.22 13.80
CA GLU A 110 -1.34 -6.53 14.21
C GLU A 110 -1.99 -7.34 13.06
N SER A 111 -2.01 -6.78 11.85
CA SER A 111 -2.54 -7.47 10.68
C SER A 111 -1.40 -8.04 9.85
N GLU A 112 -1.67 -9.15 9.17
CA GLU A 112 -0.72 -9.80 8.28
C GLU A 112 -1.27 -9.95 6.87
N GLY A 113 -0.43 -10.37 5.93
CA GLY A 113 -0.86 -10.76 4.60
C GLY A 113 -0.28 -9.93 3.46
N LEU A 114 -0.93 -10.05 2.34
CA LEU A 114 -0.48 -9.51 1.05
C LEU A 114 -0.38 -7.99 1.06
N ILE A 115 0.79 -7.48 0.74
CA ILE A 115 1.03 -6.06 0.47
C ILE A 115 2.01 -5.91 -0.69
N ILE A 116 1.94 -4.83 -1.42
CA ILE A 116 2.87 -4.50 -2.48
C ILE A 116 3.82 -3.43 -1.98
N LEU A 117 5.12 -3.58 -2.27
CA LEU A 117 6.14 -2.56 -2.03
C LEU A 117 6.66 -2.09 -3.38
N THR A 118 6.86 -0.78 -3.54
CA THR A 118 7.36 -0.20 -4.79
C THR A 118 8.00 1.17 -4.54
N ASN A 119 8.77 1.65 -5.51
CA ASN A 119 9.21 3.05 -5.60
C ASN A 119 8.43 3.84 -6.68
N ASP A 120 7.45 3.19 -7.37
CA ASP A 120 6.58 3.83 -8.36
C ASP A 120 5.32 4.44 -7.71
N GLY A 121 5.38 5.75 -7.43
CA GLY A 121 4.24 6.46 -6.84
C GLY A 121 3.02 6.59 -7.76
N MET A 122 3.18 6.45 -9.10
CA MET A 122 2.04 6.47 -10.04
C MET A 122 1.27 5.15 -9.93
N PHE A 123 1.99 4.04 -10.01
CA PHE A 123 1.41 2.72 -9.80
C PHE A 123 0.68 2.65 -8.45
N SER A 124 1.33 3.13 -7.38
CA SER A 124 0.72 3.14 -6.05
C SER A 124 -0.59 3.93 -6.02
N GLN A 125 -0.60 5.13 -6.60
CA GLN A 125 -1.81 5.96 -6.66
C GLN A 125 -2.90 5.28 -7.50
N GLU A 126 -2.56 4.72 -8.65
CA GLU A 126 -3.51 4.01 -9.51
C GLU A 126 -4.13 2.82 -8.78
N LEU A 127 -3.32 2.01 -8.08
CA LEU A 127 -3.81 0.82 -7.40
C LEU A 127 -4.74 1.12 -6.21
N ILE A 128 -4.45 2.19 -5.44
CA ILE A 128 -5.23 2.50 -4.22
C ILE A 128 -6.40 3.47 -4.45
N HIS A 129 -6.47 4.12 -5.60
CA HIS A 129 -7.52 5.11 -5.87
C HIS A 129 -8.90 4.45 -5.89
N PRO A 130 -9.88 4.98 -5.14
CA PRO A 130 -11.21 4.37 -5.02
C PRO A 130 -11.93 4.15 -6.36
N SER A 131 -11.74 5.05 -7.35
CA SER A 131 -12.35 4.92 -8.68
C SER A 131 -11.93 3.67 -9.45
N ASN A 132 -10.79 3.07 -9.11
CA ASN A 132 -10.27 1.88 -9.81
C ASN A 132 -10.82 0.57 -9.25
N GLY A 133 -11.63 0.63 -8.20
CA GLY A 133 -12.43 -0.49 -7.71
C GLY A 133 -11.63 -1.73 -7.29
N THR A 134 -10.32 -1.62 -7.02
CA THR A 134 -9.51 -2.77 -6.62
C THR A 134 -9.92 -3.25 -5.23
N SER A 135 -10.65 -4.36 -5.18
CA SER A 135 -11.10 -4.97 -3.94
C SER A 135 -9.95 -5.58 -3.13
N LYS A 136 -10.13 -5.69 -1.82
CA LYS A 136 -9.21 -6.39 -0.91
C LYS A 136 -10.01 -7.45 -0.16
N THR A 137 -9.53 -8.69 -0.19
CA THR A 137 -10.16 -9.81 0.50
C THR A 137 -9.37 -10.18 1.74
N TYR A 138 -10.08 -10.34 2.84
CA TYR A 138 -9.50 -10.65 4.14
C TYR A 138 -10.08 -11.95 4.71
N GLU A 139 -9.22 -12.78 5.32
CA GLU A 139 -9.64 -13.78 6.29
C GLU A 139 -9.63 -13.16 7.68
N VAL A 140 -10.76 -13.24 8.35
CA VAL A 140 -11.01 -12.62 9.65
C VAL A 140 -11.37 -13.69 10.66
N GLU A 141 -10.64 -13.79 11.76
CA GLU A 141 -11.04 -14.54 12.94
C GLU A 141 -11.58 -13.59 13.99
N LEU A 142 -12.83 -13.74 14.36
CA LEU A 142 -13.46 -13.03 15.48
C LEU A 142 -13.18 -13.77 16.80
N ARG A 143 -13.25 -13.05 17.91
CA ARG A 143 -13.07 -13.64 19.25
C ARG A 143 -14.22 -14.53 19.68
N LYS A 144 -15.44 -14.23 19.25
CA LYS A 144 -16.67 -14.94 19.58
C LYS A 144 -17.35 -15.41 18.29
N PRO A 145 -18.10 -16.52 18.32
CA PRO A 145 -19.01 -16.87 17.24
C PRO A 145 -19.94 -15.70 16.91
N LEU A 146 -20.30 -15.55 15.66
CA LEU A 146 -21.29 -14.60 15.21
C LEU A 146 -22.56 -15.34 14.83
N ASP A 147 -23.71 -14.93 15.37
CA ASP A 147 -25.01 -15.45 14.96
C ASP A 147 -25.43 -14.97 13.56
N GLU A 148 -26.52 -15.51 13.04
CA GLU A 148 -27.00 -15.16 11.71
C GLU A 148 -27.51 -13.73 11.61
N GLU A 149 -28.13 -13.21 12.64
CA GLU A 149 -28.68 -11.85 12.67
C GLU A 149 -27.55 -10.82 12.54
N LYS A 150 -26.49 -10.95 13.34
CA LYS A 150 -25.29 -10.11 13.25
C LYS A 150 -24.51 -10.31 11.95
N LEU A 151 -24.51 -11.51 11.37
CA LEU A 151 -23.91 -11.75 10.07
C LEU A 151 -24.65 -11.00 8.95
N ILE A 152 -25.98 -11.01 8.99
CA ILE A 152 -26.83 -10.23 8.06
C ILE A 152 -26.57 -8.73 8.24
N GLU A 153 -26.52 -8.25 9.50
CA GLU A 153 -26.18 -6.87 9.80
C GLU A 153 -24.80 -6.48 9.21
N TRP A 154 -23.77 -7.31 9.46
CA TRP A 154 -22.43 -7.05 8.92
C TRP A 154 -22.43 -6.96 7.39
N THR A 155 -23.15 -7.87 6.73
CA THR A 155 -23.25 -7.91 5.25
C THR A 155 -23.98 -6.70 4.67
N ASN A 156 -25.01 -6.20 5.37
CA ASN A 156 -25.80 -5.05 4.93
C ASN A 156 -25.11 -3.71 5.23
N GLY A 157 -24.14 -3.72 6.14
CA GLY A 157 -23.39 -2.57 6.60
C GLY A 157 -23.69 -2.21 8.03
N VAL A 158 -22.65 -1.75 8.72
CA VAL A 158 -22.67 -1.42 10.16
C VAL A 158 -22.47 0.07 10.34
N ALA A 159 -23.32 0.70 11.13
CA ALA A 159 -23.18 2.12 11.47
C ALA A 159 -22.07 2.30 12.53
N VAL A 160 -21.05 3.08 12.20
CA VAL A 160 -19.92 3.39 13.06
C VAL A 160 -19.66 4.90 13.03
N GLU A 161 -19.73 5.55 14.17
CA GLU A 161 -19.47 7.00 14.30
C GLU A 161 -20.23 7.86 13.28
N GLY A 162 -21.52 7.53 13.05
CA GLY A 162 -22.38 8.25 12.12
C GLY A 162 -22.16 7.95 10.63
N ARG A 163 -21.27 7.01 10.31
CA ARG A 163 -20.97 6.53 8.95
C ARG A 163 -21.39 5.07 8.79
N LEU A 164 -22.04 4.74 7.67
CA LEU A 164 -22.31 3.36 7.30
C LEU A 164 -21.08 2.75 6.65
N LEU A 165 -20.46 1.75 7.29
CA LEU A 165 -19.39 0.94 6.74
C LEU A 165 -19.99 -0.32 6.13
N LYS A 166 -19.83 -0.49 4.81
CA LYS A 166 -20.46 -1.60 4.09
C LYS A 166 -19.43 -2.40 3.30
N PRO A 167 -19.18 -3.68 3.67
CA PRO A 167 -18.36 -4.56 2.86
C PRO A 167 -19.05 -4.93 1.54
N ILE A 168 -18.26 -5.30 0.53
CA ILE A 168 -18.80 -5.87 -0.71
C ILE A 168 -19.46 -7.22 -0.42
N SER A 169 -18.82 -8.04 0.43
CA SER A 169 -19.39 -9.31 0.89
C SER A 169 -18.77 -9.74 2.22
N VAL A 170 -19.55 -10.48 2.99
CA VAL A 170 -19.09 -11.22 4.17
C VAL A 170 -19.59 -12.66 4.05
N LYS A 171 -18.69 -13.64 4.16
CA LYS A 171 -19.03 -15.08 4.08
C LYS A 171 -18.37 -15.83 5.21
N ARG A 172 -19.11 -16.72 5.86
CA ARG A 172 -18.56 -17.64 6.85
C ARG A 172 -17.66 -18.68 6.19
N ILE A 173 -16.49 -18.96 6.75
CA ILE A 173 -15.58 -20.01 6.27
C ILE A 173 -15.95 -21.31 6.99
N GLY A 174 -16.77 -22.16 6.34
CA GLY A 174 -17.50 -23.27 6.93
C GLY A 174 -16.68 -24.49 7.40
N TRP A 175 -15.38 -24.56 7.06
CA TRP A 175 -14.50 -25.68 7.44
C TRP A 175 -13.70 -25.43 8.73
N LYS A 176 -13.80 -24.24 9.32
CA LYS A 176 -13.10 -23.88 10.57
C LYS A 176 -14.07 -23.98 11.75
N PRO A 177 -13.64 -24.59 12.88
CA PRO A 177 -14.51 -24.78 14.05
C PRO A 177 -14.94 -23.44 14.66
N LEU A 178 -16.06 -23.45 15.35
CA LEU A 178 -16.60 -22.37 16.18
C LEU A 178 -17.24 -21.17 15.47
N HIS A 179 -17.53 -21.24 14.16
CA HIS A 179 -18.24 -20.16 13.44
C HIS A 179 -17.65 -18.74 13.64
N CYS A 180 -16.32 -18.63 13.87
CA CYS A 180 -15.61 -17.39 14.11
C CYS A 180 -14.82 -16.88 12.90
N TRP A 181 -14.75 -17.64 11.81
CA TRP A 181 -13.96 -17.30 10.65
C TRP A 181 -14.81 -16.83 9.48
N PHE A 182 -14.38 -15.71 8.89
CA PHE A 182 -15.10 -15.05 7.80
C PHE A 182 -14.14 -14.63 6.69
N GLU A 183 -14.61 -14.69 5.46
CA GLU A 183 -14.04 -13.97 4.32
C GLU A 183 -14.79 -12.66 4.20
N VAL A 184 -14.05 -11.55 4.24
CA VAL A 184 -14.59 -10.19 4.12
C VAL A 184 -13.95 -9.51 2.93
N VAL A 185 -14.77 -9.01 1.99
CA VAL A 185 -14.31 -8.28 0.81
C VAL A 185 -14.65 -6.80 0.97
N LEU A 186 -13.63 -5.95 0.87
CA LEU A 186 -13.78 -4.48 0.93
C LEU A 186 -13.46 -3.84 -0.43
N GLY A 187 -14.21 -2.82 -0.80
CA GLY A 187 -13.96 -1.98 -1.98
C GLY A 187 -13.09 -0.77 -1.68
N GLU A 188 -13.05 -0.36 -0.43
CA GLU A 188 -12.31 0.81 0.04
C GLU A 188 -11.24 0.42 1.08
N GLY A 189 -10.56 1.37 1.66
CA GLY A 189 -9.47 1.13 2.62
C GLY A 189 -9.53 2.08 3.80
N ILE A 190 -10.67 2.13 4.49
CA ILE A 190 -10.83 2.93 5.70
C ILE A 190 -9.92 2.35 6.80
N LYS A 191 -9.29 3.24 7.57
CA LYS A 191 -8.41 2.83 8.66
C LYS A 191 -9.18 1.96 9.67
N ARG A 192 -8.70 0.72 9.89
CA ARG A 192 -9.26 -0.25 10.84
C ARG A 192 -10.72 -0.66 10.60
N GLU A 193 -11.21 -0.55 9.39
CA GLU A 193 -12.61 -0.73 8.99
C GLU A 193 -13.23 -2.03 9.53
N ILE A 194 -12.61 -3.19 9.24
CA ILE A 194 -13.09 -4.50 9.74
C ILE A 194 -13.12 -4.54 11.27
N ARG A 195 -12.14 -3.97 11.95
CA ARG A 195 -12.09 -3.94 13.41
C ARG A 195 -13.15 -3.03 14.02
N MET A 196 -13.48 -1.93 13.34
CA MET A 196 -14.57 -1.03 13.76
C MET A 196 -15.93 -1.70 13.58
N MET A 197 -16.19 -2.33 12.45
CA MET A 197 -17.42 -3.08 12.23
C MET A 197 -17.57 -4.22 13.22
N ALA A 198 -16.52 -5.00 13.47
CA ALA A 198 -16.55 -6.08 14.45
C ALA A 198 -16.93 -5.59 15.87
N ARG A 199 -16.37 -4.45 16.31
CA ARG A 199 -16.71 -3.85 17.61
C ARG A 199 -18.14 -3.38 17.69
N ALA A 200 -18.68 -2.78 16.64
CA ALA A 200 -20.07 -2.36 16.59
C ALA A 200 -21.04 -3.56 16.64
N LEU A 201 -20.56 -4.76 16.27
CA LEU A 201 -21.28 -6.05 16.42
C LEU A 201 -20.98 -6.75 17.78
N ASP A 202 -20.47 -6.03 18.79
CA ASP A 202 -20.06 -6.55 20.11
C ASP A 202 -19.01 -7.67 20.04
N ASN A 203 -18.11 -7.58 19.07
CA ASN A 203 -17.06 -8.56 18.85
C ASN A 203 -15.69 -7.88 18.63
N ASP A 204 -14.63 -8.67 18.63
CA ASP A 204 -13.27 -8.21 18.34
C ASP A 204 -12.60 -9.12 17.31
N VAL A 205 -11.71 -8.54 16.52
CA VAL A 205 -10.89 -9.27 15.56
C VAL A 205 -9.67 -9.86 16.26
N ARG A 206 -9.57 -11.18 16.30
CA ARG A 206 -8.43 -11.94 16.82
C ARG A 206 -7.31 -12.04 15.80
N LYS A 207 -7.65 -12.42 14.54
CA LYS A 207 -6.70 -12.45 13.41
C LYS A 207 -7.27 -11.72 12.22
N LEU A 208 -6.40 -11.05 11.48
CA LEU A 208 -6.73 -10.37 10.24
C LEU A 208 -5.61 -10.62 9.23
N LEU A 209 -5.94 -11.36 8.18
CA LEU A 209 -5.02 -11.71 7.11
C LEU A 209 -5.57 -11.20 5.78
N ARG A 210 -4.86 -10.29 5.10
CA ARG A 210 -5.23 -9.91 3.74
C ARG A 210 -4.80 -10.98 2.75
N ARG A 211 -5.76 -11.70 2.21
CA ARG A 211 -5.56 -12.78 1.23
C ARG A 211 -5.41 -12.27 -0.18
N LYS A 212 -6.19 -11.24 -0.59
CA LYS A 212 -6.19 -10.80 -1.98
C LYS A 212 -6.13 -9.28 -2.13
N ILE A 213 -5.53 -8.87 -3.24
CA ILE A 213 -5.62 -7.53 -3.83
C ILE A 213 -6.09 -7.75 -5.28
N GLY A 214 -7.32 -7.33 -5.59
CA GLY A 214 -8.00 -7.76 -6.82
C GLY A 214 -8.09 -9.28 -6.88
N LYS A 215 -7.56 -9.88 -7.95
CA LYS A 215 -7.49 -11.34 -8.13
C LYS A 215 -6.13 -11.96 -7.76
N LEU A 216 -5.12 -11.15 -7.42
CA LEU A 216 -3.85 -11.66 -6.89
C LEU A 216 -4.08 -12.24 -5.49
N GLU A 217 -3.74 -13.52 -5.28
CA GLU A 217 -4.04 -14.27 -4.06
C GLU A 217 -2.77 -14.79 -3.39
N LEU A 218 -2.66 -14.55 -2.08
CA LEU A 218 -1.60 -15.04 -1.20
C LEU A 218 -1.96 -16.45 -0.65
N ARG A 219 -1.14 -17.46 -0.93
CA ARG A 219 -1.28 -18.80 -0.36
C ARG A 219 0.04 -19.41 0.07
N ASN A 220 1.03 -19.45 -0.83
CA ASN A 220 2.26 -20.22 -0.68
C ASN A 220 3.46 -19.37 -0.24
N LEU A 221 3.41 -18.04 -0.42
CA LEU A 221 4.49 -17.15 -0.01
C LEU A 221 4.55 -17.08 1.52
N PRO A 222 5.67 -17.49 2.15
CA PRO A 222 5.81 -17.45 3.62
C PRO A 222 5.76 -16.01 4.15
N ALA A 223 5.38 -15.86 5.42
CA ALA A 223 5.39 -14.55 6.08
C ALA A 223 6.85 -14.03 6.21
N GLY A 224 7.05 -12.78 5.82
CA GLY A 224 8.37 -12.14 5.73
C GLY A 224 9.06 -12.28 4.38
N GLU A 225 8.53 -13.08 3.47
CA GLU A 225 9.09 -13.29 2.14
C GLU A 225 8.43 -12.40 1.07
N PHE A 226 9.14 -12.20 -0.04
CA PHE A 226 8.65 -11.43 -1.18
C PHE A 226 9.03 -12.06 -2.52
N ILE A 227 8.30 -11.65 -3.57
CA ILE A 227 8.59 -11.97 -4.96
C ILE A 227 8.74 -10.67 -5.73
N SER A 228 9.83 -10.52 -6.49
CA SER A 228 10.03 -9.41 -7.41
C SER A 228 9.35 -9.71 -8.75
N VAL A 229 8.61 -8.74 -9.27
CA VAL A 229 7.88 -8.86 -10.55
C VAL A 229 8.00 -7.57 -11.36
N SER A 230 7.73 -7.64 -12.65
CA SER A 230 7.57 -6.45 -13.49
C SER A 230 6.22 -5.76 -13.23
N LYS A 231 6.09 -4.51 -13.69
CA LYS A 231 4.82 -3.75 -13.61
C LYS A 231 3.67 -4.46 -14.32
N ASP A 232 3.94 -4.97 -15.52
CA ASP A 232 2.92 -5.61 -16.35
C ASP A 232 2.47 -6.95 -15.77
N GLU A 233 3.41 -7.75 -15.25
CA GLU A 233 3.08 -8.98 -14.53
C GLU A 233 2.22 -8.67 -13.31
N LEU A 234 2.57 -7.67 -12.51
CA LEU A 234 1.81 -7.31 -11.32
C LEU A 234 0.39 -6.86 -11.68
N TRP A 235 0.21 -6.03 -12.69
CA TRP A 235 -1.11 -5.66 -13.19
C TRP A 235 -1.90 -6.86 -13.71
N SER A 236 -1.23 -7.75 -14.47
CA SER A 236 -1.86 -8.99 -14.92
C SER A 236 -2.32 -9.86 -13.75
N TYR A 237 -1.50 -10.02 -12.73
CA TYR A 237 -1.86 -10.81 -11.54
C TYR A 237 -3.04 -10.21 -10.77
N ILE A 238 -3.10 -8.88 -10.63
CA ILE A 238 -4.20 -8.18 -9.95
C ILE A 238 -5.51 -8.31 -10.75
N ARG A 239 -5.46 -8.22 -12.08
CA ARG A 239 -6.65 -8.22 -12.96
C ARG A 239 -7.13 -9.62 -13.34
N ASN A 240 -6.20 -10.53 -13.64
CA ASN A 240 -6.49 -11.84 -14.20
C ASN A 240 -6.37 -12.97 -13.18
N GLY A 241 -5.60 -12.79 -12.15
CA GLY A 241 -5.35 -13.74 -11.07
C GLY A 241 -3.97 -14.37 -11.11
N LYS A 242 -3.41 -14.57 -9.92
CA LYS A 242 -2.19 -15.34 -9.64
C LYS A 242 -2.22 -15.77 -8.19
N ILE A 243 -1.81 -16.98 -7.92
CA ILE A 243 -1.57 -17.51 -6.56
C ILE A 243 -0.06 -17.42 -6.29
N VAL A 244 0.32 -16.80 -5.19
CA VAL A 244 1.70 -16.63 -4.71
C VAL A 244 1.86 -17.14 -3.29
#